data_5b6c024eea6da4fd63c0f36ac9310d58
#
_entry.id   5b6c024eea6da4fd63c0f36ac9310d58
#
_cell.length_a   1.000
_cell.length_b   1.000
_cell.length_c   1.000
_cell.angle_alpha   90.00
_cell.angle_beta   90.00
_cell.angle_gamma   90.00
#
_symmetry.space_group_name_H-M   'P 1'
#
loop_
_entity.id
_entity.type
_entity.pdbx_description
1 polymer ?
#
loop_
_entity_poly.entity_id
_entity_poly.type
_entity_poly.pdbx_seq_one_letter_code
_entity_poly.pdbx_strand_id
1 'polypeptide(L)'
;MKSNIAKRGICIIAVSVLAACAQFGTQAPLEEPTVYSLPDGKSASLIQDGWWLQLKDNKLNQLIAQAIQTSTDLRIAKARFEQAQAQLGITEAAGKTQIGMSASGFGMYVAPKPASSRIDTDHTLLLANAAVQGSWTFDFWGKNREQIAAVLGRRQAILYEAHQARIELANAVAKQYFIWQALNERQALVQERIKLSEKMQQLVSRRIYANLMPAQSLYPIELAHQQLQLEKTSLEQQIAKVRHALAVLSGNVPGALSEQEPSRMGVVPVVPVNKIHADLLAARPDIAAQKSLLESKLHTVKSTEAEFYPNIELKALAGLGHIDAFNVVRGKTSGMLGIVPAINLPIFTSGALQSKLAGKRAEYNEQVAVYDQTVLNAMRSAADAVVDYQSLQSKQATWDKMLKISEKSVKNAQGRVRAGLDNGLSALQKQDDMLQVKMQLVQYQSERLIAWSNLNAQLGGGFRPQ
;
A
#
# COMPACT_ATOMS: atom_id res chain seq x y z
N MET A 1 67.97 -24.11 8.37
CA MET A 1 67.61 -23.28 7.21
C MET A 1 66.44 -23.84 6.35
N LYS A 2 66.15 -25.11 6.29
CA LYS A 2 65.05 -25.68 5.47
C LYS A 2 63.63 -25.43 5.98
N SER A 3 63.40 -25.21 7.30
CA SER A 3 62.05 -24.95 7.89
C SER A 3 61.48 -23.57 7.57
N ASN A 4 62.33 -22.55 7.41
CA ASN A 4 61.89 -21.17 7.13
C ASN A 4 61.52 -20.91 5.67
N ILE A 5 62.03 -21.73 4.73
CA ILE A 5 61.69 -21.65 3.30
C ILE A 5 60.31 -22.24 3.03
N ALA A 6 59.96 -23.33 3.70
CA ALA A 6 58.66 -23.94 3.60
C ALA A 6 57.55 -23.00 4.20
N LYS A 7 57.79 -22.35 5.34
CA LYS A 7 56.88 -21.40 5.92
C LYS A 7 56.68 -20.15 5.05
N ARG A 8 57.73 -19.60 4.44
CA ARG A 8 57.61 -18.48 3.48
C ARG A 8 56.92 -18.86 2.20
N GLY A 9 57.11 -20.08 1.68
CA GLY A 9 56.37 -20.61 0.51
C GLY A 9 54.89 -20.75 0.74
N ILE A 10 54.47 -21.24 1.93
CA ILE A 10 53.06 -21.38 2.31
C ILE A 10 52.41 -20.02 2.47
N CYS A 11 53.09 -19.02 3.06
CA CYS A 11 52.54 -17.66 3.18
C CYS A 11 52.38 -16.98 1.81
N ILE A 12 53.29 -17.15 0.88
CA ILE A 12 53.24 -16.58 -0.48
C ILE A 12 52.12 -17.21 -1.27
N ILE A 13 51.92 -18.52 -1.17
CA ILE A 13 50.81 -19.23 -1.82
C ILE A 13 49.46 -18.79 -1.20
N ALA A 14 49.39 -18.63 0.11
CA ALA A 14 48.18 -18.14 0.78
C ALA A 14 47.82 -16.70 0.38
N VAL A 15 48.79 -15.81 0.23
CA VAL A 15 48.56 -14.42 -0.22
C VAL A 15 48.21 -14.35 -1.70
N SER A 16 48.81 -15.15 -2.56
CA SER A 16 48.46 -15.20 -4.00
C SER A 16 47.08 -15.85 -4.26
N VAL A 17 46.67 -16.80 -3.45
CA VAL A 17 45.30 -17.36 -3.50
C VAL A 17 44.26 -16.33 -3.03
N LEU A 18 44.55 -15.52 -2.01
CA LEU A 18 43.67 -14.43 -1.55
C LEU A 18 43.55 -13.31 -2.58
N ALA A 19 44.57 -12.99 -3.34
CA ALA A 19 44.52 -11.95 -4.38
C ALA A 19 43.75 -12.38 -5.65
N ALA A 20 43.62 -13.70 -5.92
CA ALA A 20 42.85 -14.23 -7.03
C ALA A 20 41.33 -14.29 -6.77
N CYS A 21 40.89 -14.01 -5.54
CA CYS A 21 39.59 -14.42 -5.04
C CYS A 21 38.41 -13.44 -5.31
N ALA A 22 38.63 -12.25 -5.88
CA ALA A 22 37.55 -11.31 -6.08
C ALA A 22 37.38 -10.90 -7.56
N GLN A 23 37.34 -11.86 -8.49
CA GLN A 23 36.99 -11.53 -9.86
C GLN A 23 35.46 -11.45 -10.00
N PHE A 24 34.91 -10.29 -9.71
CA PHE A 24 33.48 -10.00 -9.97
C PHE A 24 33.11 -10.03 -11.46
N GLY A 25 34.11 -10.11 -12.35
CA GLY A 25 33.94 -9.97 -13.79
C GLY A 25 33.54 -8.53 -14.17
N THR A 26 33.23 -8.31 -15.45
CA THR A 26 32.66 -7.02 -15.91
C THR A 26 31.20 -6.97 -15.50
N GLN A 27 30.87 -6.09 -14.56
CA GLN A 27 29.52 -5.89 -14.07
C GLN A 27 28.94 -4.57 -14.60
N ALA A 28 27.63 -4.54 -14.86
CA ALA A 28 26.94 -3.29 -15.14
C ALA A 28 27.08 -2.34 -13.96
N PRO A 29 27.22 -1.01 -14.19
CA PRO A 29 27.23 -0.04 -13.11
C PRO A 29 25.89 -0.05 -12.35
N LEU A 30 25.95 0.28 -11.06
CA LEU A 30 24.72 0.61 -10.33
C LEU A 30 24.26 1.98 -10.78
N GLU A 31 22.98 2.07 -11.14
CA GLU A 31 22.35 3.34 -11.47
C GLU A 31 22.11 4.17 -10.21
N GLU A 32 22.14 5.47 -10.35
CA GLU A 32 21.71 6.39 -9.30
C GLU A 32 20.31 6.88 -9.60
N PRO A 33 19.44 7.08 -8.58
CA PRO A 33 18.14 7.69 -8.77
C PRO A 33 18.29 9.01 -9.50
N THR A 34 17.43 9.30 -10.48
CA THR A 34 17.42 10.56 -11.17
C THR A 34 17.09 11.66 -10.17
N VAL A 35 17.92 12.71 -10.13
CA VAL A 35 17.84 13.75 -9.11
C VAL A 35 16.61 14.63 -9.32
N TYR A 36 15.44 14.11 -9.06
CA TYR A 36 14.35 14.93 -8.54
C TYR A 36 14.65 15.10 -7.05
N SER A 37 15.67 15.91 -6.72
CA SER A 37 16.17 16.05 -5.35
C SER A 37 15.03 16.51 -4.45
N LEU A 38 14.33 15.51 -3.91
CA LEU A 38 13.45 15.72 -2.79
C LEU A 38 14.41 15.84 -1.58
N PRO A 39 14.52 17.02 -0.96
CA PRO A 39 15.33 17.16 0.24
C PRO A 39 14.83 16.18 1.30
N ASP A 40 15.72 15.75 2.16
CA ASP A 40 15.35 14.88 3.29
C ASP A 40 14.17 15.48 4.04
N GLY A 41 13.02 14.79 4.03
CA GLY A 41 11.68 15.27 4.41
C GLY A 41 11.52 15.80 5.85
N LYS A 42 12.43 16.66 6.27
CA LYS A 42 12.40 17.36 7.55
C LYS A 42 11.52 18.60 7.58
N SER A 43 10.94 18.99 6.42
CA SER A 43 9.99 20.10 6.37
C SER A 43 8.72 19.74 7.13
N ALA A 44 8.26 20.65 8.00
CA ALA A 44 7.02 20.46 8.74
C ALA A 44 5.86 20.17 7.78
N SER A 45 5.22 19.02 7.90
CA SER A 45 4.06 18.65 7.11
C SER A 45 2.98 19.75 7.26
N LEU A 46 2.58 20.36 6.15
CA LEU A 46 1.45 21.29 6.09
C LEU A 46 0.14 20.60 6.44
N ILE A 47 0.12 19.27 6.30
CA ILE A 47 -1.03 18.41 6.55
C ILE A 47 -0.83 17.71 7.89
N GLN A 48 -1.86 17.68 8.71
CA GLN A 48 -1.88 16.92 9.95
C GLN A 48 -2.47 15.52 9.73
N ASP A 49 -1.99 14.53 10.46
CA ASP A 49 -2.66 13.23 10.52
C ASP A 49 -4.10 13.44 11.04
N GLY A 50 -5.05 12.73 10.47
CA GLY A 50 -6.46 12.94 10.77
C GLY A 50 -7.02 14.23 10.18
N TRP A 51 -6.56 14.65 8.99
CA TRP A 51 -6.98 15.88 8.30
C TRP A 51 -8.52 16.04 8.23
N TRP A 52 -9.28 14.94 8.15
CA TRP A 52 -10.75 14.95 8.10
C TRP A 52 -11.40 15.48 9.38
N LEU A 53 -10.71 15.46 10.53
CA LEU A 53 -11.19 16.00 11.80
C LEU A 53 -11.43 17.50 11.74
N GLN A 54 -10.78 18.22 10.81
CA GLN A 54 -10.98 19.66 10.60
C GLN A 54 -12.42 20.00 10.15
N LEU A 55 -13.13 19.04 9.53
CA LEU A 55 -14.53 19.21 9.13
C LEU A 55 -15.51 19.17 10.29
N LYS A 56 -15.09 18.69 11.46
CA LYS A 56 -15.92 18.57 12.68
C LYS A 56 -17.20 17.76 12.43
N ASP A 57 -17.17 16.81 11.51
CA ASP A 57 -18.28 15.89 11.19
C ASP A 57 -18.10 14.58 11.95
N ASN A 58 -18.88 14.40 13.01
CA ASN A 58 -18.77 13.21 13.86
C ASN A 58 -19.11 11.91 13.11
N LYS A 59 -20.03 11.97 12.13
CA LYS A 59 -20.40 10.79 11.35
C LYS A 59 -19.27 10.35 10.43
N LEU A 60 -18.65 11.30 9.73
CA LEU A 60 -17.46 11.04 8.92
C LEU A 60 -16.32 10.48 9.79
N ASN A 61 -16.08 11.09 10.96
CA ASN A 61 -15.04 10.66 11.88
C ASN A 61 -15.25 9.21 12.34
N GLN A 62 -16.50 8.85 12.68
CA GLN A 62 -16.86 7.48 13.06
C GLN A 62 -16.65 6.48 11.91
N LEU A 63 -17.09 6.82 10.68
CA LEU A 63 -16.94 5.96 9.52
C LEU A 63 -15.46 5.71 9.18
N ILE A 64 -14.63 6.76 9.20
CA ILE A 64 -13.18 6.61 8.94
C ILE A 64 -12.51 5.81 10.06
N ALA A 65 -12.81 6.10 11.34
CA ALA A 65 -12.26 5.35 12.46
C ALA A 65 -12.62 3.86 12.38
N GLN A 66 -13.88 3.56 12.08
CA GLN A 66 -14.34 2.18 11.87
C GLN A 66 -13.63 1.53 10.68
N ALA A 67 -13.54 2.23 9.54
CA ALA A 67 -12.85 1.72 8.36
C ALA A 67 -11.39 1.35 8.69
N ILE A 68 -10.66 2.21 9.40
CA ILE A 68 -9.28 1.95 9.80
C ILE A 68 -9.17 0.72 10.73
N GLN A 69 -10.15 0.49 11.60
CA GLN A 69 -10.14 -0.64 12.53
C GLN A 69 -10.50 -1.98 11.87
N THR A 70 -11.41 -1.95 10.90
CA THR A 70 -12.06 -3.17 10.38
C THR A 70 -11.66 -3.51 8.94
N SER A 71 -10.96 -2.61 8.22
CA SER A 71 -10.56 -2.82 6.83
C SER A 71 -9.80 -4.12 6.63
N THR A 72 -10.23 -4.92 5.68
CA THR A 72 -9.54 -6.12 5.24
C THR A 72 -8.18 -5.80 4.63
N ASP A 73 -8.03 -4.70 3.90
CA ASP A 73 -6.78 -4.28 3.28
C ASP A 73 -5.72 -3.91 4.32
N LEU A 74 -6.12 -3.21 5.40
CA LEU A 74 -5.21 -2.91 6.50
C LEU A 74 -4.86 -4.17 7.32
N ARG A 75 -5.78 -5.13 7.44
CA ARG A 75 -5.48 -6.43 8.04
C ARG A 75 -4.48 -7.23 7.20
N ILE A 76 -4.61 -7.20 5.87
CA ILE A 76 -3.65 -7.81 4.95
C ILE A 76 -2.28 -7.12 5.08
N ALA A 77 -2.23 -5.78 5.12
CA ALA A 77 -1.00 -5.02 5.32
C ALA A 77 -0.32 -5.37 6.66
N LYS A 78 -1.08 -5.48 7.75
CA LYS A 78 -0.59 -5.93 9.05
C LYS A 78 -0.02 -7.34 8.99
N ALA A 79 -0.71 -8.28 8.37
CA ALA A 79 -0.23 -9.66 8.23
C ALA A 79 1.06 -9.74 7.40
N ARG A 80 1.18 -8.93 6.34
CA ARG A 80 2.43 -8.80 5.55
C ARG A 80 3.58 -8.25 6.39
N PHE A 81 3.31 -7.27 7.26
CA PHE A 81 4.31 -6.73 8.18
C PHE A 81 4.77 -7.80 9.19
N GLU A 82 3.84 -8.56 9.79
CA GLU A 82 4.15 -9.67 10.70
C GLU A 82 4.97 -10.77 9.99
N GLN A 83 4.63 -11.08 8.74
CA GLN A 83 5.41 -12.00 7.90
C GLN A 83 6.85 -11.48 7.65
N ALA A 84 7.00 -10.20 7.33
CA ALA A 84 8.32 -9.59 7.13
C ALA A 84 9.13 -9.56 8.43
N GLN A 85 8.48 -9.33 9.56
CA GLN A 85 9.11 -9.40 10.90
C GLN A 85 9.58 -10.83 11.22
N ALA A 86 8.79 -11.85 10.91
CA ALA A 86 9.19 -13.25 11.09
C ALA A 86 10.37 -13.61 10.16
N GLN A 87 10.35 -13.13 8.91
CA GLN A 87 11.46 -13.32 7.96
C GLN A 87 12.76 -12.66 8.46
N LEU A 88 12.66 -11.48 9.10
CA LEU A 88 13.79 -10.86 9.75
C LEU A 88 14.37 -11.75 10.85
N GLY A 89 13.52 -12.31 11.72
CA GLY A 89 13.95 -13.22 12.77
C GLY A 89 14.65 -14.47 12.22
N ILE A 90 14.15 -15.03 11.12
CA ILE A 90 14.80 -16.16 10.43
C ILE A 90 16.20 -15.75 9.92
N THR A 91 16.29 -14.58 9.30
CA THR A 91 17.56 -14.08 8.73
C THR A 91 18.58 -13.76 9.82
N GLU A 92 18.15 -13.18 10.94
CA GLU A 92 19.01 -12.93 12.10
C GLU A 92 19.49 -14.25 12.75
N ALA A 93 18.60 -15.25 12.83
CA ALA A 93 18.92 -16.56 13.38
C ALA A 93 19.96 -17.30 12.54
N ALA A 94 19.96 -17.13 11.22
CA ALA A 94 20.94 -17.76 10.34
C ALA A 94 22.39 -17.31 10.62
N GLY A 95 22.60 -16.13 11.16
CA GLY A 95 23.93 -15.63 11.60
C GLY A 95 24.33 -16.07 13.03
N LYS A 96 23.45 -16.74 13.77
CA LYS A 96 23.69 -17.21 15.14
C LYS A 96 24.07 -18.69 15.18
N THR A 97 24.54 -19.15 16.35
CA THR A 97 24.85 -20.56 16.56
C THR A 97 23.61 -21.43 16.36
N GLN A 98 23.74 -22.43 15.50
CA GLN A 98 22.70 -23.45 15.27
C GLN A 98 23.11 -24.73 16.00
N ILE A 99 22.19 -25.32 16.76
CA ILE A 99 22.39 -26.60 17.45
C ILE A 99 21.29 -27.55 16.99
N GLY A 100 21.70 -28.71 16.50
CA GLY A 100 20.80 -29.78 16.06
C GLY A 100 21.23 -31.13 16.58
N MET A 101 20.31 -32.07 16.66
CA MET A 101 20.57 -33.45 16.94
C MET A 101 20.18 -34.30 15.73
N SER A 102 21.06 -35.21 15.33
CA SER A 102 20.78 -36.18 14.30
C SER A 102 21.04 -37.58 14.79
N ALA A 103 20.15 -38.50 14.45
CA ALA A 103 20.38 -39.94 14.65
C ALA A 103 20.08 -40.65 13.35
N SER A 104 20.97 -41.53 12.95
CA SER A 104 20.75 -42.35 11.77
C SER A 104 21.23 -43.78 12.01
N GLY A 105 20.54 -44.73 11.37
CA GLY A 105 20.91 -46.15 11.37
C GLY A 105 20.86 -46.68 9.96
N PHE A 106 21.82 -47.48 9.61
CA PHE A 106 21.89 -48.21 8.35
C PHE A 106 22.17 -49.67 8.61
N GLY A 107 21.29 -50.57 8.15
CA GLY A 107 21.45 -52.01 8.19
C GLY A 107 21.47 -52.59 6.79
N MET A 108 22.45 -53.40 6.48
CA MET A 108 22.57 -54.10 5.20
C MET A 108 22.89 -55.59 5.45
N TYR A 109 22.13 -56.44 4.80
CA TYR A 109 22.42 -57.87 4.71
C TYR A 109 22.92 -58.19 3.31
N VAL A 110 24.10 -58.85 3.26
CA VAL A 110 24.68 -59.32 2.00
C VAL A 110 24.43 -60.84 1.90
N ALA A 111 23.58 -61.23 0.98
CA ALA A 111 23.30 -62.66 0.76
C ALA A 111 24.57 -63.43 0.36
N PRO A 112 24.86 -64.56 1.00
CA PRO A 112 26.02 -65.38 0.64
C PRO A 112 25.88 -65.90 -0.78
N LYS A 113 26.99 -65.91 -1.54
CA LYS A 113 27.05 -66.67 -2.80
C LYS A 113 26.98 -68.18 -2.48
N PRO A 114 26.20 -68.97 -3.25
CA PRO A 114 26.13 -70.40 -3.00
C PRO A 114 27.50 -71.07 -3.19
N ALA A 115 27.97 -71.73 -2.15
CA ALA A 115 28.87 -72.86 -2.15
C ALA A 115 30.33 -72.65 -2.57
N SER A 116 31.11 -71.76 -1.96
CA SER A 116 32.59 -71.92 -2.07
C SER A 116 33.45 -71.23 -0.98
N SER A 117 32.88 -70.64 0.09
CA SER A 117 33.75 -70.11 1.14
C SER A 117 33.60 -70.86 2.47
N ARG A 118 34.72 -71.42 2.95
CA ARG A 118 34.93 -72.11 4.25
C ARG A 118 34.99 -71.10 5.43
N ILE A 119 34.56 -69.89 5.23
CA ILE A 119 34.56 -68.85 6.27
C ILE A 119 33.09 -68.48 6.51
N ASP A 120 32.60 -68.88 7.67
CA ASP A 120 31.28 -68.46 8.20
C ASP A 120 31.35 -67.01 8.67
N THR A 121 31.15 -66.10 7.70
CA THR A 121 31.09 -64.64 7.96
C THR A 121 29.64 -64.24 8.08
N ASP A 122 29.30 -63.64 9.18
CA ASP A 122 28.04 -62.94 9.35
C ASP A 122 27.96 -61.86 8.26
N HIS A 123 26.88 -61.89 7.46
CA HIS A 123 26.75 -61.04 6.28
C HIS A 123 25.98 -59.75 6.60
N THR A 124 25.88 -59.36 7.90
CA THR A 124 25.23 -58.14 8.33
C THR A 124 26.21 -57.01 8.55
N LEU A 125 25.86 -55.84 8.07
CA LEU A 125 26.47 -54.55 8.39
C LEU A 125 25.44 -53.70 9.11
N LEU A 126 25.73 -53.31 10.34
CA LEU A 126 24.92 -52.36 11.10
C LEU A 126 25.76 -51.14 11.48
N LEU A 127 25.31 -49.98 11.02
CA LEU A 127 25.89 -48.69 11.38
C LEU A 127 24.80 -47.87 12.06
N ALA A 128 25.06 -47.37 13.25
CA ALA A 128 24.17 -46.45 13.91
C ALA A 128 24.97 -45.28 14.49
N ASN A 129 24.46 -44.09 14.34
CA ASN A 129 25.02 -42.91 15.00
C ASN A 129 23.94 -42.03 15.59
N ALA A 130 24.30 -41.34 16.68
CA ALA A 130 23.52 -40.26 17.24
C ALA A 130 24.50 -39.19 17.69
N ALA A 131 24.25 -37.94 17.19
CA ALA A 131 25.15 -36.83 17.46
C ALA A 131 24.40 -35.52 17.61
N VAL A 132 24.88 -34.73 18.56
CA VAL A 132 24.53 -33.29 18.65
C VAL A 132 25.59 -32.52 17.88
N GLN A 133 25.13 -31.63 16.99
CA GLN A 133 25.97 -30.82 16.12
C GLN A 133 25.69 -29.36 16.39
N GLY A 134 26.74 -28.56 16.53
CA GLY A 134 26.67 -27.12 16.61
C GLY A 134 27.38 -26.52 15.38
N SER A 135 26.84 -25.47 14.80
CA SER A 135 27.53 -24.71 13.75
C SER A 135 27.36 -23.22 13.98
N TRP A 136 28.42 -22.47 13.68
CA TRP A 136 28.44 -21.02 13.71
C TRP A 136 29.26 -20.48 12.57
N THR A 137 28.69 -19.51 11.81
CA THR A 137 29.34 -18.85 10.67
C THR A 137 29.86 -17.49 11.11
N PHE A 138 31.15 -17.22 10.89
CA PHE A 138 31.77 -15.94 11.14
C PHE A 138 31.49 -14.98 9.98
N ASP A 139 30.88 -13.84 10.26
CA ASP A 139 30.50 -12.84 9.25
C ASP A 139 31.60 -11.78 9.02
N PHE A 140 32.81 -12.22 8.63
CA PHE A 140 33.95 -11.33 8.40
C PHE A 140 33.71 -10.35 7.24
N TRP A 141 33.03 -10.77 6.20
CA TRP A 141 32.80 -10.02 4.97
C TRP A 141 31.43 -9.30 4.96
N GLY A 142 30.67 -9.46 6.01
CA GLY A 142 29.39 -8.78 6.17
C GLY A 142 28.23 -9.39 5.39
N LYS A 143 28.35 -10.61 4.87
CA LYS A 143 27.28 -11.27 4.13
C LYS A 143 25.96 -11.32 4.89
N ASN A 144 26.00 -11.82 6.14
CA ASN A 144 24.79 -11.94 6.97
C ASN A 144 24.30 -10.57 7.43
N ARG A 145 25.21 -9.67 7.79
CA ARG A 145 24.86 -8.28 8.17
C ARG A 145 24.14 -7.56 7.04
N GLU A 146 24.62 -7.63 5.82
CA GLU A 146 23.99 -7.02 4.65
C GLU A 146 22.65 -7.69 4.32
N GLN A 147 22.54 -9.01 4.49
CA GLN A 147 21.28 -9.72 4.32
C GLN A 147 20.22 -9.30 5.36
N ILE A 148 20.61 -9.12 6.62
CA ILE A 148 19.75 -8.58 7.67
C ILE A 148 19.30 -7.17 7.30
N ALA A 149 20.22 -6.30 6.85
CA ALA A 149 19.91 -4.94 6.44
C ALA A 149 18.93 -4.91 5.24
N ALA A 150 19.09 -5.83 4.28
CA ALA A 150 18.15 -5.98 3.16
C ALA A 150 16.72 -6.32 3.63
N VAL A 151 16.59 -7.27 4.57
CA VAL A 151 15.28 -7.67 5.10
C VAL A 151 14.68 -6.57 5.98
N LEU A 152 15.50 -5.83 6.73
CA LEU A 152 15.07 -4.65 7.50
C LEU A 152 14.49 -3.57 6.59
N GLY A 153 15.17 -3.23 5.49
CA GLY A 153 14.70 -2.27 4.49
C GLY A 153 13.35 -2.71 3.88
N ARG A 154 13.21 -4.00 3.54
CA ARG A 154 11.95 -4.55 3.04
C ARG A 154 10.81 -4.46 4.08
N ARG A 155 11.07 -4.80 5.33
CA ARG A 155 10.10 -4.67 6.42
C ARG A 155 9.65 -3.21 6.58
N GLN A 156 10.59 -2.26 6.51
CA GLN A 156 10.30 -0.85 6.62
C GLN A 156 9.42 -0.36 5.46
N ALA A 157 9.69 -0.81 4.24
CA ALA A 157 8.86 -0.51 3.08
C ALA A 157 7.41 -0.97 3.26
N ILE A 158 7.19 -2.21 3.73
CA ILE A 158 5.85 -2.74 4.03
C ILE A 158 5.12 -1.90 5.08
N LEU A 159 5.82 -1.38 6.09
CA LEU A 159 5.24 -0.47 7.07
C LEU A 159 4.76 0.84 6.41
N TYR A 160 5.56 1.41 5.53
CA TYR A 160 5.19 2.63 4.81
C TYR A 160 4.05 2.39 3.81
N GLU A 161 4.01 1.25 3.14
CA GLU A 161 2.87 0.84 2.30
C GLU A 161 1.57 0.73 3.12
N ALA A 162 1.64 0.23 4.35
CA ALA A 162 0.48 0.19 5.25
C ALA A 162 -0.01 1.60 5.63
N HIS A 163 0.89 2.56 5.83
CA HIS A 163 0.52 3.97 6.03
C HIS A 163 -0.14 4.57 4.79
N GLN A 164 0.38 4.29 3.60
CA GLN A 164 -0.22 4.73 2.35
C GLN A 164 -1.64 4.18 2.19
N ALA A 165 -1.84 2.89 2.42
CA ALA A 165 -3.16 2.24 2.36
C ALA A 165 -4.16 2.88 3.36
N ARG A 166 -3.71 3.27 4.55
CA ARG A 166 -4.54 3.98 5.54
C ARG A 166 -4.99 5.35 5.03
N ILE A 167 -4.10 6.11 4.40
CA ILE A 167 -4.42 7.44 3.82
C ILE A 167 -5.42 7.28 2.68
N GLU A 168 -5.19 6.33 1.78
CA GLU A 168 -6.06 6.05 0.64
C GLU A 168 -7.45 5.59 1.09
N LEU A 169 -7.53 4.73 2.10
CA LEU A 169 -8.79 4.30 2.69
C LEU A 169 -9.57 5.47 3.29
N ALA A 170 -8.91 6.33 4.08
CA ALA A 170 -9.54 7.51 4.67
C ALA A 170 -10.07 8.46 3.58
N ASN A 171 -9.31 8.69 2.51
CA ASN A 171 -9.72 9.49 1.36
C ASN A 171 -10.90 8.85 0.62
N ALA A 172 -10.89 7.53 0.41
CA ALA A 172 -11.98 6.81 -0.26
C ALA A 172 -13.29 6.90 0.53
N VAL A 173 -13.24 6.72 1.86
CA VAL A 173 -14.40 6.87 2.75
C VAL A 173 -14.91 8.30 2.71
N ALA A 174 -14.03 9.31 2.85
CA ALA A 174 -14.40 10.71 2.81
C ALA A 174 -15.07 11.09 1.48
N LYS A 175 -14.51 10.67 0.35
CA LYS A 175 -15.07 10.89 -0.99
C LYS A 175 -16.47 10.30 -1.14
N GLN A 176 -16.67 9.05 -0.75
CA GLN A 176 -17.98 8.41 -0.81
C GLN A 176 -18.99 9.10 0.13
N TYR A 177 -18.53 9.54 1.29
CA TYR A 177 -19.36 10.24 2.24
C TYR A 177 -19.83 11.60 1.71
N PHE A 178 -18.97 12.40 1.08
CA PHE A 178 -19.35 13.69 0.47
C PHE A 178 -20.32 13.50 -0.70
N ILE A 179 -20.15 12.43 -1.48
CA ILE A 179 -21.11 12.05 -2.54
C ILE A 179 -22.46 11.72 -1.89
N TRP A 180 -22.49 10.98 -0.80
CA TRP A 180 -23.72 10.65 -0.08
C TRP A 180 -24.43 11.90 0.45
N GLN A 181 -23.72 12.84 1.06
CA GLN A 181 -24.26 14.11 1.49
C GLN A 181 -24.91 14.87 0.33
N ALA A 182 -24.21 14.99 -0.81
CA ALA A 182 -24.73 15.68 -1.98
C ALA A 182 -25.98 15.01 -2.56
N LEU A 183 -25.99 13.69 -2.66
CA LEU A 183 -27.15 12.96 -3.18
C LEU A 183 -28.38 13.12 -2.28
N ASN A 184 -28.22 13.09 -0.97
CA ASN A 184 -29.31 13.34 -0.02
C ASN A 184 -29.87 14.78 -0.14
N GLU A 185 -29.00 15.79 -0.21
CA GLU A 185 -29.44 17.18 -0.38
C GLU A 185 -30.12 17.38 -1.75
N ARG A 186 -29.59 16.78 -2.81
CA ARG A 186 -30.22 16.81 -4.14
C ARG A 186 -31.59 16.12 -4.14
N GLN A 187 -31.73 15.00 -3.45
CA GLN A 187 -33.02 14.29 -3.32
C GLN A 187 -34.08 15.20 -2.64
N ALA A 188 -33.68 15.92 -1.58
CA ALA A 188 -34.57 16.89 -0.93
C ALA A 188 -35.01 18.02 -1.88
N LEU A 189 -34.07 18.57 -2.68
CA LEU A 189 -34.37 19.60 -3.68
C LEU A 189 -35.27 19.06 -4.81
N VAL A 190 -35.07 17.84 -5.29
CA VAL A 190 -35.95 17.21 -6.28
C VAL A 190 -37.36 17.02 -5.70
N GLN A 191 -37.47 16.64 -4.45
CA GLN A 191 -38.78 16.55 -3.77
C GLN A 191 -39.50 17.91 -3.67
N GLU A 192 -38.76 19.00 -3.44
CA GLU A 192 -39.31 20.37 -3.48
C GLU A 192 -39.76 20.72 -4.90
N ARG A 193 -39.00 20.37 -5.94
CA ARG A 193 -39.37 20.61 -7.35
C ARG A 193 -40.61 19.81 -7.75
N ILE A 194 -40.78 18.58 -7.27
CA ILE A 194 -41.98 17.77 -7.50
C ILE A 194 -43.20 18.49 -6.94
N LYS A 195 -43.15 18.93 -5.66
CA LYS A 195 -44.23 19.70 -5.04
C LYS A 195 -44.54 21.02 -5.78
N LEU A 196 -43.51 21.64 -6.34
CA LEU A 196 -43.65 22.87 -7.12
C LEU A 196 -44.33 22.58 -8.47
N SER A 197 -43.96 21.53 -9.13
CA SER A 197 -44.58 21.08 -10.39
C SER A 197 -46.06 20.72 -10.20
N GLU A 198 -46.42 20.08 -9.08
CA GLU A 198 -47.84 19.83 -8.72
C GLU A 198 -48.65 21.14 -8.59
N LYS A 199 -48.04 22.17 -7.94
CA LYS A 199 -48.67 23.49 -7.86
C LYS A 199 -48.84 24.16 -9.22
N MET A 200 -47.84 24.00 -10.13
CA MET A 200 -47.96 24.49 -11.51
C MET A 200 -49.09 23.78 -12.27
N GLN A 201 -49.20 22.45 -12.16
CA GLN A 201 -50.31 21.67 -12.75
C GLN A 201 -51.64 22.15 -12.26
N GLN A 202 -51.81 22.27 -10.95
CA GLN A 202 -53.05 22.77 -10.36
C GLN A 202 -53.42 24.16 -10.86
N LEU A 203 -52.45 25.08 -10.92
CA LEU A 203 -52.69 26.46 -11.41
C LEU A 203 -53.12 26.48 -12.88
N VAL A 204 -52.43 25.73 -13.73
CA VAL A 204 -52.70 25.65 -15.16
C VAL A 204 -54.03 24.95 -15.40
N SER A 205 -54.36 23.83 -14.73
CA SER A 205 -55.63 23.15 -14.82
C SER A 205 -56.84 24.04 -14.45
N ARG A 206 -56.72 24.85 -13.38
CA ARG A 206 -57.76 25.82 -13.02
C ARG A 206 -57.97 26.88 -14.11
N ARG A 207 -56.92 27.32 -14.78
CA ARG A 207 -56.99 28.28 -15.88
C ARG A 207 -57.61 27.71 -17.17
N ILE A 208 -57.28 26.43 -17.48
CA ILE A 208 -57.90 25.69 -18.56
C ILE A 208 -59.40 25.56 -18.30
N TYR A 209 -59.80 25.15 -17.08
CA TYR A 209 -61.20 25.07 -16.68
C TYR A 209 -61.95 26.41 -16.83
N ALA A 210 -61.25 27.51 -16.53
CA ALA A 210 -61.81 28.86 -16.68
C ALA A 210 -61.72 29.40 -18.13
N ASN A 211 -61.36 28.60 -19.12
CA ASN A 211 -61.12 28.98 -20.53
C ASN A 211 -60.08 30.09 -20.72
N LEU A 212 -59.12 30.25 -19.77
CA LEU A 212 -58.07 31.27 -19.80
C LEU A 212 -56.75 30.73 -20.43
N MET A 213 -56.64 29.42 -20.64
CA MET A 213 -55.52 28.76 -21.30
C MET A 213 -55.96 27.56 -22.13
N PRO A 214 -55.26 27.24 -23.23
CA PRO A 214 -55.55 26.05 -24.01
C PRO A 214 -55.08 24.80 -23.26
N ALA A 215 -55.79 23.65 -23.43
CA ALA A 215 -55.51 22.37 -22.74
C ALA A 215 -54.05 21.88 -22.94
N GLN A 216 -53.50 22.07 -24.12
CA GLN A 216 -52.12 21.72 -24.44
C GLN A 216 -51.02 22.39 -23.58
N SER A 217 -51.35 23.46 -22.86
CA SER A 217 -50.45 24.15 -21.94
C SER A 217 -50.09 23.31 -20.70
N LEU A 218 -50.86 22.22 -20.44
CA LEU A 218 -50.60 21.33 -19.33
C LEU A 218 -49.48 20.28 -19.67
N TYR A 219 -49.39 19.83 -20.93
CA TYR A 219 -48.50 18.76 -21.34
C TYR A 219 -47.01 18.97 -20.98
N PRO A 220 -46.39 20.13 -21.20
CA PRO A 220 -45.00 20.36 -20.83
C PRO A 220 -44.78 20.24 -19.32
N ILE A 221 -45.75 20.61 -18.50
CA ILE A 221 -45.65 20.56 -17.03
C ILE A 221 -45.80 19.13 -16.54
N GLU A 222 -46.71 18.37 -17.13
CA GLU A 222 -46.86 16.95 -16.84
C GLU A 222 -45.62 16.15 -17.25
N LEU A 223 -45.03 16.44 -18.42
CA LEU A 223 -43.80 15.82 -18.86
C LEU A 223 -42.65 16.12 -17.90
N ALA A 224 -42.49 17.38 -17.50
CA ALA A 224 -41.46 17.80 -16.51
C ALA A 224 -41.68 17.13 -15.14
N HIS A 225 -42.93 16.96 -14.71
CA HIS A 225 -43.25 16.22 -13.49
C HIS A 225 -42.80 14.77 -13.55
N GLN A 226 -43.11 14.05 -14.67
CA GLN A 226 -42.66 12.67 -14.86
C GLN A 226 -41.12 12.55 -14.91
N GLN A 227 -40.42 13.51 -15.52
CA GLN A 227 -38.95 13.56 -15.50
C GLN A 227 -38.38 13.71 -14.07
N LEU A 228 -39.02 14.52 -13.21
CA LEU A 228 -38.64 14.66 -11.80
C LEU A 228 -38.85 13.38 -11.00
N GLN A 229 -39.91 12.61 -11.29
CA GLN A 229 -40.13 11.29 -10.67
C GLN A 229 -39.05 10.28 -11.07
N LEU A 230 -38.64 10.27 -12.34
CA LEU A 230 -37.52 9.45 -12.79
C LEU A 230 -36.20 9.87 -12.14
N GLU A 231 -35.94 11.18 -12.02
CA GLU A 231 -34.74 11.70 -11.33
C GLU A 231 -34.73 11.29 -9.87
N LYS A 232 -35.87 11.37 -9.15
CA LYS A 232 -36.00 10.91 -7.77
C LYS A 232 -35.62 9.44 -7.63
N THR A 233 -36.18 8.57 -8.46
CA THR A 233 -35.87 7.12 -8.44
C THR A 233 -34.40 6.86 -8.72
N SER A 234 -33.80 7.60 -9.66
CA SER A 234 -32.36 7.50 -9.97
C SER A 234 -31.50 7.91 -8.77
N LEU A 235 -31.85 8.98 -8.05
CA LEU A 235 -31.13 9.41 -6.86
C LEU A 235 -31.26 8.38 -5.73
N GLU A 236 -32.43 7.79 -5.51
CA GLU A 236 -32.64 6.71 -4.54
C GLU A 236 -31.71 5.52 -4.80
N GLN A 237 -31.60 5.11 -6.08
CA GLN A 237 -30.67 4.06 -6.49
C GLN A 237 -29.21 4.45 -6.23
N GLN A 238 -28.81 5.68 -6.56
CA GLN A 238 -27.44 6.16 -6.33
C GLN A 238 -27.12 6.21 -4.84
N ILE A 239 -28.03 6.70 -4.00
CA ILE A 239 -27.88 6.73 -2.54
C ILE A 239 -27.67 5.32 -1.99
N ALA A 240 -28.47 4.34 -2.44
CA ALA A 240 -28.33 2.95 -2.02
C ALA A 240 -26.94 2.40 -2.38
N LYS A 241 -26.48 2.63 -3.61
CA LYS A 241 -25.14 2.18 -4.06
C LYS A 241 -24.00 2.81 -3.25
N VAL A 242 -24.08 4.10 -2.95
CA VAL A 242 -23.07 4.80 -2.14
C VAL A 242 -23.07 4.30 -0.69
N ARG A 243 -24.25 4.05 -0.10
CA ARG A 243 -24.37 3.42 1.24
C ARG A 243 -23.72 2.02 1.26
N HIS A 244 -23.93 1.21 0.22
CA HIS A 244 -23.30 -0.11 0.09
C HIS A 244 -21.76 0.03 0.02
N ALA A 245 -21.26 0.95 -0.80
CA ALA A 245 -19.82 1.20 -0.92
C ALA A 245 -19.20 1.65 0.42
N LEU A 246 -19.85 2.58 1.12
CA LEU A 246 -19.41 3.04 2.45
C LEU A 246 -19.46 1.92 3.49
N ALA A 247 -20.49 1.09 3.49
CA ALA A 247 -20.59 -0.06 4.38
C ALA A 247 -19.40 -1.01 4.19
N VAL A 248 -19.09 -1.35 2.92
CA VAL A 248 -17.95 -2.22 2.61
C VAL A 248 -16.62 -1.58 2.99
N LEU A 249 -16.40 -0.29 2.67
CA LEU A 249 -15.19 0.44 3.06
C LEU A 249 -15.00 0.50 4.58
N SER A 250 -16.09 0.55 5.35
CA SER A 250 -16.06 0.52 6.82
C SER A 250 -16.12 -0.90 7.41
N GLY A 251 -15.90 -1.93 6.58
CA GLY A 251 -15.83 -3.33 7.02
C GLY A 251 -17.16 -3.97 7.40
N ASN A 252 -18.28 -3.39 6.95
CA ASN A 252 -19.62 -3.91 7.20
C ASN A 252 -20.22 -4.57 5.96
N VAL A 253 -21.28 -5.34 6.17
CA VAL A 253 -22.08 -5.89 5.06
C VAL A 253 -22.83 -4.78 4.33
N PRO A 254 -23.07 -4.91 3.00
CA PRO A 254 -23.95 -4.01 2.27
C PRO A 254 -25.31 -3.94 2.98
N GLY A 255 -25.86 -2.74 3.17
CA GLY A 255 -27.11 -2.55 3.89
C GLY A 255 -26.97 -2.10 5.35
N ALA A 256 -25.81 -2.21 5.97
CA ALA A 256 -25.58 -1.75 7.34
C ALA A 256 -25.86 -0.24 7.56
N LEU A 257 -25.85 0.56 6.48
CA LEU A 257 -26.14 1.99 6.51
C LEU A 257 -27.54 2.35 5.95
N SER A 258 -28.43 1.38 5.71
CA SER A 258 -29.72 1.60 5.06
C SER A 258 -30.62 2.61 5.77
N GLU A 259 -30.66 2.56 7.10
CA GLU A 259 -31.49 3.43 7.95
C GLU A 259 -30.75 4.69 8.42
N GLN A 260 -29.54 4.93 7.90
CA GLN A 260 -28.74 6.06 8.35
C GLN A 260 -28.80 7.19 7.33
N GLU A 261 -28.63 8.42 7.84
CA GLU A 261 -28.52 9.64 7.04
C GLU A 261 -27.17 10.31 7.29
N PRO A 262 -26.61 10.99 6.28
CA PRO A 262 -25.38 11.75 6.45
C PRO A 262 -25.65 13.07 7.21
N SER A 263 -24.63 13.65 7.79
CA SER A 263 -24.68 15.03 8.26
C SER A 263 -24.84 16.01 7.09
N ARG A 264 -25.20 17.26 7.34
CA ARG A 264 -25.16 18.31 6.31
C ARG A 264 -23.72 18.58 5.88
N MET A 265 -23.55 18.99 4.63
CA MET A 265 -22.23 19.35 4.11
C MET A 265 -21.61 20.51 4.91
N GLY A 266 -20.35 20.30 5.32
CA GLY A 266 -19.58 21.29 6.05
C GLY A 266 -18.92 22.33 5.14
N VAL A 267 -18.27 23.31 5.77
CA VAL A 267 -17.44 24.30 5.07
C VAL A 267 -16.06 23.68 4.76
N VAL A 268 -15.61 23.84 3.54
CA VAL A 268 -14.27 23.34 3.11
C VAL A 268 -13.19 24.16 3.81
N PRO A 269 -12.27 23.51 4.56
CA PRO A 269 -11.14 24.22 5.16
C PRO A 269 -10.18 24.77 4.10
N VAL A 270 -9.55 25.89 4.42
CA VAL A 270 -8.59 26.52 3.50
C VAL A 270 -7.21 25.88 3.62
N VAL A 271 -6.67 25.41 2.49
CA VAL A 271 -5.29 24.94 2.40
C VAL A 271 -4.42 26.04 1.78
N PRO A 272 -3.30 26.43 2.41
CA PRO A 272 -2.40 27.45 1.87
C PRO A 272 -1.55 26.87 0.75
N VAL A 273 -2.13 26.76 -0.45
CA VAL A 273 -1.48 26.12 -1.63
C VAL A 273 -0.19 26.80 -2.07
N ASN A 274 0.03 28.06 -1.74
CA ASN A 274 1.25 28.81 -2.00
C ASN A 274 2.46 28.34 -1.13
N LYS A 275 2.23 27.52 -0.12
CA LYS A 275 3.26 26.91 0.73
C LYS A 275 3.55 25.45 0.38
N ILE A 276 2.96 24.95 -0.70
CA ILE A 276 3.22 23.60 -1.18
C ILE A 276 4.51 23.62 -2.00
N HIS A 277 5.57 23.03 -1.47
CA HIS A 277 6.86 22.85 -2.11
C HIS A 277 7.11 21.37 -2.40
N ALA A 278 8.02 21.08 -3.31
CA ALA A 278 8.40 19.70 -3.67
C ALA A 278 8.86 18.86 -2.46
N ASP A 279 9.42 19.50 -1.44
CA ASP A 279 9.86 18.88 -0.19
C ASP A 279 8.75 18.11 0.54
N LEU A 280 7.48 18.54 0.38
CA LEU A 280 6.35 17.85 0.99
C LEU A 280 6.11 16.47 0.39
N LEU A 281 6.57 16.25 -0.84
CA LEU A 281 6.44 14.94 -1.49
C LEU A 281 7.39 13.91 -0.86
N ALA A 282 8.53 14.34 -0.35
CA ALA A 282 9.45 13.46 0.40
C ALA A 282 8.82 12.87 1.67
N ALA A 283 7.78 13.50 2.21
CA ALA A 283 7.01 13.01 3.35
C ALA A 283 5.90 12.01 2.96
N ARG A 284 5.78 11.61 1.67
CA ARG A 284 4.78 10.63 1.24
C ARG A 284 5.21 9.20 1.61
N PRO A 285 4.29 8.38 2.14
CA PRO A 285 4.61 7.01 2.51
C PRO A 285 5.01 6.13 1.31
N ASP A 286 4.41 6.32 0.14
CA ASP A 286 4.73 5.57 -1.07
C ASP A 286 6.18 5.83 -1.53
N ILE A 287 6.66 7.07 -1.49
CA ILE A 287 8.04 7.43 -1.80
C ILE A 287 9.00 6.85 -0.75
N ALA A 288 8.67 6.97 0.54
CA ALA A 288 9.46 6.42 1.62
C ALA A 288 9.57 4.88 1.52
N ALA A 289 8.49 4.20 1.11
CA ALA A 289 8.48 2.76 0.85
C ALA A 289 9.45 2.38 -0.26
N GLN A 290 9.40 3.08 -1.41
CA GLN A 290 10.29 2.81 -2.53
C GLN A 290 11.76 3.10 -2.20
N LYS A 291 12.06 4.15 -1.42
CA LYS A 291 13.41 4.42 -0.91
C LYS A 291 13.93 3.26 -0.06
N SER A 292 13.11 2.74 0.86
CA SER A 292 13.49 1.60 1.71
C SER A 292 13.68 0.30 0.91
N LEU A 293 12.90 0.10 -0.18
CA LEU A 293 13.10 -1.02 -1.09
C LEU A 293 14.41 -0.89 -1.87
N LEU A 294 14.74 0.33 -2.32
CA LEU A 294 15.99 0.61 -3.01
C LEU A 294 17.20 0.31 -2.12
N GLU A 295 17.19 0.77 -0.87
CA GLU A 295 18.21 0.45 0.14
C GLU A 295 18.30 -1.07 0.38
N SER A 296 17.15 -1.76 0.49
CA SER A 296 17.09 -3.23 0.62
C SER A 296 17.77 -3.94 -0.56
N LYS A 297 17.52 -3.50 -1.80
CA LYS A 297 18.17 -4.06 -2.99
C LYS A 297 19.67 -3.81 -3.03
N LEU A 298 20.13 -2.62 -2.61
CA LEU A 298 21.55 -2.31 -2.49
C LEU A 298 22.24 -3.24 -1.48
N HIS A 299 21.65 -3.48 -0.33
CA HIS A 299 22.15 -4.43 0.66
C HIS A 299 22.17 -5.87 0.13
N THR A 300 21.19 -6.24 -0.72
CA THR A 300 21.20 -7.55 -1.40
C THR A 300 22.37 -7.70 -2.38
N VAL A 301 22.72 -6.63 -3.12
CA VAL A 301 23.91 -6.60 -3.98
C VAL A 301 25.17 -6.80 -3.13
N LYS A 302 25.36 -6.03 -2.07
CA LYS A 302 26.51 -6.12 -1.15
C LYS A 302 26.63 -7.51 -0.51
N SER A 303 25.51 -8.12 -0.08
CA SER A 303 25.49 -9.49 0.45
C SER A 303 25.93 -10.50 -0.60
N THR A 304 25.55 -10.29 -1.86
CA THR A 304 25.97 -11.15 -2.98
C THR A 304 27.45 -10.96 -3.34
N GLU A 305 27.96 -9.73 -3.26
CA GLU A 305 29.39 -9.45 -3.40
C GLU A 305 30.21 -10.15 -2.31
N ALA A 306 29.69 -10.24 -1.09
CA ALA A 306 30.34 -10.96 0.00
C ALA A 306 30.41 -12.49 -0.23
N GLU A 307 29.61 -13.07 -1.13
CA GLU A 307 29.69 -14.50 -1.48
C GLU A 307 30.94 -14.88 -2.29
N PHE A 308 31.66 -13.92 -2.85
CA PHE A 308 32.95 -14.15 -3.54
C PHE A 308 34.12 -14.36 -2.58
N TYR A 309 33.92 -14.09 -1.29
CA TYR A 309 34.95 -14.22 -0.25
C TYR A 309 34.82 -15.54 0.51
N PRO A 310 35.89 -15.99 1.20
CA PRO A 310 35.88 -17.24 1.95
C PRO A 310 34.79 -17.22 3.05
N ASN A 311 33.95 -18.25 3.09
CA ASN A 311 33.06 -18.47 4.22
C ASN A 311 33.77 -19.29 5.31
N ILE A 312 33.79 -18.80 6.54
CA ILE A 312 34.45 -19.44 7.68
C ILE A 312 33.39 -19.90 8.69
N GLU A 313 33.36 -21.20 8.89
CA GLU A 313 32.43 -21.84 9.82
C GLU A 313 33.17 -22.59 10.91
N LEU A 314 32.64 -22.57 12.11
CA LEU A 314 33.04 -23.44 13.22
C LEU A 314 31.97 -24.50 13.43
N LYS A 315 32.35 -25.77 13.26
CA LYS A 315 31.46 -26.91 13.52
C LYS A 315 31.91 -27.63 14.78
N ALA A 316 30.99 -27.94 15.67
CA ALA A 316 31.20 -28.75 16.87
C ALA A 316 30.31 -30.00 16.77
N LEU A 317 30.86 -31.13 17.17
CA LEU A 317 30.18 -32.42 17.13
C LEU A 317 30.44 -33.16 18.44
N ALA A 318 29.38 -33.67 19.09
CA ALA A 318 29.46 -34.58 20.18
C ALA A 318 28.44 -35.71 19.97
N GLY A 319 28.89 -36.97 19.97
CA GLY A 319 28.01 -38.08 19.63
C GLY A 319 28.52 -39.46 19.95
N LEU A 320 27.70 -40.46 19.65
CA LEU A 320 27.99 -41.87 19.76
C LEU A 320 27.84 -42.53 18.39
N GLY A 321 28.82 -43.35 18.01
CA GLY A 321 28.75 -44.17 16.81
C GLY A 321 28.83 -45.65 17.19
N HIS A 322 28.02 -46.48 16.55
CA HIS A 322 28.07 -47.94 16.65
C HIS A 322 28.32 -48.53 15.27
N ILE A 323 29.33 -49.41 15.18
CA ILE A 323 29.68 -50.12 13.96
C ILE A 323 29.76 -51.62 14.25
N ASP A 324 28.95 -52.40 13.57
CA ASP A 324 29.05 -53.83 13.50
C ASP A 324 29.14 -54.25 12.02
N ALA A 325 30.27 -54.85 11.65
CA ALA A 325 30.56 -55.16 10.28
C ALA A 325 31.09 -56.59 10.09
N PHE A 326 30.27 -57.44 9.52
CA PHE A 326 30.66 -58.77 8.97
C PHE A 326 31.44 -59.64 9.94
N ASN A 327 31.13 -59.61 11.24
CA ASN A 327 31.89 -60.29 12.30
C ASN A 327 33.40 -59.93 12.39
N VAL A 328 33.88 -59.05 11.56
CA VAL A 328 35.28 -58.57 11.59
C VAL A 328 35.46 -57.45 12.60
N VAL A 329 34.46 -56.58 12.72
CA VAL A 329 34.38 -55.55 13.74
C VAL A 329 33.12 -55.79 14.53
N ARG A 330 33.28 -56.38 15.76
CA ARG A 330 32.17 -56.68 16.65
C ARG A 330 31.76 -55.39 17.42
N GLY A 331 30.53 -54.98 17.26
CA GLY A 331 29.73 -54.04 18.03
C GLY A 331 30.46 -53.13 18.99
N LYS A 332 31.28 -52.19 18.52
CA LYS A 332 31.89 -51.17 19.38
C LYS A 332 31.14 -49.85 19.26
N THR A 333 30.66 -49.40 20.41
CA THR A 333 30.14 -48.02 20.55
C THR A 333 31.28 -47.11 20.94
N SER A 334 31.55 -46.07 20.13
CA SER A 334 32.60 -45.07 20.37
C SER A 334 31.98 -43.72 20.57
N GLY A 335 32.41 -42.97 21.60
CA GLY A 335 32.13 -41.57 21.76
C GLY A 335 32.95 -40.75 20.77
N MET A 336 32.33 -39.72 20.16
CA MET A 336 32.98 -38.75 19.27
C MET A 336 32.82 -37.35 19.84
N LEU A 337 33.89 -36.61 19.96
CA LEU A 337 33.92 -35.20 20.25
C LEU A 337 34.87 -34.47 19.34
N GLY A 338 34.41 -33.43 18.68
CA GLY A 338 35.25 -32.70 17.75
C GLY A 338 34.83 -31.27 17.56
N ILE A 339 35.81 -30.41 17.32
CA ILE A 339 35.62 -29.03 16.87
C ILE A 339 36.38 -28.89 15.58
N VAL A 340 35.68 -28.51 14.50
CA VAL A 340 36.23 -28.44 13.13
C VAL A 340 36.01 -27.05 12.57
N PRO A 341 37.07 -26.24 12.44
CA PRO A 341 37.00 -25.04 11.62
C PRO A 341 36.92 -25.45 10.13
N ALA A 342 35.99 -24.90 9.40
CA ALA A 342 35.78 -25.11 7.98
C ALA A 342 35.89 -23.81 7.22
N ILE A 343 36.68 -23.79 6.15
CA ILE A 343 36.81 -22.66 5.24
C ILE A 343 36.32 -23.13 3.87
N ASN A 344 35.33 -22.45 3.33
CA ASN A 344 34.82 -22.71 1.99
C ASN A 344 35.01 -21.46 1.13
N LEU A 345 35.85 -21.60 0.09
CA LEU A 345 36.17 -20.55 -0.88
C LEU A 345 35.74 -21.02 -2.27
N PRO A 346 34.81 -20.35 -2.96
CA PRO A 346 34.48 -20.66 -4.34
C PRO A 346 35.61 -20.17 -5.28
N ILE A 347 36.45 -21.10 -5.76
CA ILE A 347 37.56 -20.74 -6.67
C ILE A 347 37.07 -20.68 -8.13
N PHE A 348 36.24 -21.61 -8.55
CA PHE A 348 35.66 -21.65 -9.88
C PHE A 348 34.22 -22.11 -9.85
N THR A 349 33.32 -21.25 -10.32
CA THR A 349 31.87 -21.48 -10.30
C THR A 349 31.26 -21.47 -11.70
N SER A 350 32.06 -21.60 -12.74
CA SER A 350 31.59 -21.55 -14.14
C SER A 350 30.73 -20.30 -14.46
N GLY A 351 31.01 -19.17 -13.84
CA GLY A 351 30.27 -17.93 -14.03
C GLY A 351 28.98 -17.79 -13.19
N ALA A 352 28.62 -18.77 -12.35
CA ALA A 352 27.38 -18.74 -11.59
C ALA A 352 27.32 -17.56 -10.63
N LEU A 353 28.37 -17.24 -9.87
CA LEU A 353 28.41 -16.10 -8.95
C LEU A 353 28.40 -14.78 -9.70
N GLN A 354 29.11 -14.66 -10.83
CA GLN A 354 29.08 -13.45 -11.66
C GLN A 354 27.69 -13.19 -12.21
N SER A 355 27.01 -14.23 -12.73
CA SER A 355 25.64 -14.12 -13.22
C SER A 355 24.66 -13.80 -12.10
N LYS A 356 24.83 -14.36 -10.89
CA LYS A 356 24.04 -14.03 -9.71
C LYS A 356 24.19 -12.55 -9.33
N LEU A 357 25.42 -12.05 -9.29
CA LEU A 357 25.71 -10.64 -9.00
C LEU A 357 25.13 -9.72 -10.06
N ALA A 358 25.29 -10.05 -11.35
CA ALA A 358 24.71 -9.30 -12.46
C ALA A 358 23.17 -9.22 -12.33
N GLY A 359 22.52 -10.34 -12.00
CA GLY A 359 21.08 -10.37 -11.74
C GLY A 359 20.67 -9.46 -10.58
N LYS A 360 21.46 -9.45 -9.46
CA LYS A 360 21.15 -8.58 -8.31
C LYS A 360 21.37 -7.09 -8.60
N ARG A 361 22.35 -6.75 -9.41
CA ARG A 361 22.56 -5.37 -9.89
C ARG A 361 21.43 -4.93 -10.83
N ALA A 362 20.96 -5.81 -11.72
CA ALA A 362 19.81 -5.52 -12.57
C ALA A 362 18.52 -5.30 -11.74
N GLU A 363 18.27 -6.12 -10.70
CA GLU A 363 17.16 -5.92 -9.77
C GLU A 363 17.26 -4.58 -9.01
N TYR A 364 18.47 -4.11 -8.68
CA TYR A 364 18.67 -2.79 -8.08
C TYR A 364 18.36 -1.67 -9.09
N ASN A 365 18.87 -1.76 -10.33
CA ASN A 365 18.63 -0.77 -11.37
C ASN A 365 17.14 -0.71 -11.75
N GLU A 366 16.44 -1.85 -11.79
CA GLU A 366 14.98 -1.88 -11.91
C GLU A 366 14.30 -1.10 -10.78
N GLN A 367 14.76 -1.29 -9.54
CA GLN A 367 14.20 -0.59 -8.39
C GLN A 367 14.47 0.93 -8.42
N VAL A 368 15.60 1.37 -8.98
CA VAL A 368 15.87 2.80 -9.26
C VAL A 368 14.81 3.37 -10.20
N ALA A 369 14.54 2.67 -11.31
CA ALA A 369 13.52 3.11 -12.27
C ALA A 369 12.10 3.14 -11.65
N VAL A 370 11.75 2.16 -10.80
CA VAL A 370 10.48 2.13 -10.06
C VAL A 370 10.38 3.30 -9.08
N TYR A 371 11.46 3.61 -8.37
CA TYR A 371 11.53 4.77 -7.48
C TYR A 371 11.29 6.08 -8.26
N ASP A 372 12.02 6.30 -9.34
CA ASP A 372 11.89 7.49 -10.20
C ASP A 372 10.45 7.62 -10.75
N GLN A 373 9.87 6.53 -11.22
CA GLN A 373 8.48 6.50 -11.70
C GLN A 373 7.48 6.87 -10.59
N THR A 374 7.71 6.39 -9.37
CA THR A 374 6.87 6.70 -8.21
C THR A 374 6.95 8.17 -7.86
N VAL A 375 8.14 8.76 -7.86
CA VAL A 375 8.35 10.20 -7.62
C VAL A 375 7.64 11.04 -8.68
N LEU A 376 7.81 10.72 -9.97
CA LEU A 376 7.13 11.42 -11.07
C LEU A 376 5.60 11.35 -10.95
N ASN A 377 5.06 10.18 -10.64
CA ASN A 377 3.62 10.00 -10.44
C ASN A 377 3.10 10.77 -9.22
N ALA A 378 3.87 10.82 -8.14
CA ALA A 378 3.54 11.61 -6.96
C ALA A 378 3.54 13.11 -7.26
N MET A 379 4.54 13.61 -8.00
CA MET A 379 4.61 15.00 -8.43
C MET A 379 3.40 15.38 -9.29
N ARG A 380 3.08 14.55 -10.28
CA ARG A 380 1.90 14.75 -11.14
C ARG A 380 0.62 14.77 -10.31
N SER A 381 0.40 13.76 -9.48
CA SER A 381 -0.84 13.64 -8.69
C SER A 381 -1.03 14.80 -7.71
N ALA A 382 0.05 15.30 -7.12
CA ALA A 382 0.00 16.47 -6.24
C ALA A 382 -0.28 17.75 -7.04
N ALA A 383 0.36 17.95 -8.20
CA ALA A 383 0.12 19.08 -9.08
C ALA A 383 -1.33 19.12 -9.58
N ASP A 384 -1.86 17.98 -10.04
CA ASP A 384 -3.24 17.86 -10.48
C ASP A 384 -4.22 18.19 -9.34
N ALA A 385 -3.98 17.67 -8.12
CA ALA A 385 -4.80 17.96 -6.95
C ALA A 385 -4.79 19.45 -6.55
N VAL A 386 -3.65 20.12 -6.70
CA VAL A 386 -3.54 21.59 -6.48
C VAL A 386 -4.36 22.34 -7.50
N VAL A 387 -4.26 22.00 -8.79
CA VAL A 387 -5.02 22.64 -9.88
C VAL A 387 -6.52 22.45 -9.67
N ASP A 388 -6.96 21.24 -9.34
CA ASP A 388 -8.38 20.95 -9.07
C ASP A 388 -8.91 21.78 -7.89
N TYR A 389 -8.18 21.83 -6.79
CA TYR A 389 -8.56 22.60 -5.61
C TYR A 389 -8.63 24.10 -5.91
N GLN A 390 -7.64 24.67 -6.58
CA GLN A 390 -7.60 26.08 -6.97
C GLN A 390 -8.71 26.45 -7.95
N SER A 391 -8.94 25.61 -8.96
CA SER A 391 -10.00 25.78 -9.95
C SER A 391 -11.39 25.83 -9.28
N LEU A 392 -11.65 24.90 -8.37
CA LEU A 392 -12.91 24.90 -7.62
C LEU A 392 -13.00 26.10 -6.67
N GLN A 393 -11.93 26.52 -6.04
CA GLN A 393 -11.93 27.70 -5.19
C GLN A 393 -12.26 28.98 -5.97
N SER A 394 -11.69 29.15 -7.18
CA SER A 394 -11.95 30.32 -8.00
C SER A 394 -13.41 30.45 -8.48
N LYS A 395 -14.11 29.33 -8.62
CA LYS A 395 -15.52 29.28 -9.03
C LYS A 395 -16.51 29.71 -7.94
N GLN A 396 -16.09 29.73 -6.66
CA GLN A 396 -16.97 30.02 -5.53
C GLN A 396 -17.74 31.35 -5.70
N ALA A 397 -17.04 32.43 -6.00
CA ALA A 397 -17.65 33.75 -6.16
C ALA A 397 -18.70 33.80 -7.30
N THR A 398 -18.51 33.01 -8.34
CA THR A 398 -19.47 32.89 -9.45
C THR A 398 -20.74 32.16 -9.00
N TRP A 399 -20.60 31.03 -8.26
CA TRP A 399 -21.73 30.30 -7.73
C TRP A 399 -22.55 31.13 -6.74
N ASP A 400 -21.88 31.89 -5.86
CA ASP A 400 -22.55 32.80 -4.92
C ASP A 400 -23.35 33.90 -5.65
N LYS A 401 -22.79 34.42 -6.75
CA LYS A 401 -23.50 35.39 -7.61
C LYS A 401 -24.71 34.76 -8.31
N MET A 402 -24.57 33.56 -8.87
CA MET A 402 -25.66 32.83 -9.55
C MET A 402 -26.84 32.61 -8.58
N LEU A 403 -26.54 32.14 -7.35
CA LEU A 403 -27.57 31.94 -6.32
C LEU A 403 -28.29 33.25 -5.98
N LYS A 404 -27.54 34.32 -5.71
CA LYS A 404 -28.12 35.65 -5.40
C LYS A 404 -28.97 36.20 -6.55
N ILE A 405 -28.58 36.02 -7.81
CA ILE A 405 -29.36 36.43 -8.98
C ILE A 405 -30.65 35.62 -9.05
N SER A 406 -30.61 34.30 -8.85
CA SER A 406 -31.79 33.43 -8.90
C SER A 406 -32.77 33.76 -7.77
N GLU A 407 -32.30 34.01 -6.55
CA GLU A 407 -33.13 34.46 -5.41
C GLU A 407 -33.79 35.83 -5.67
N LYS A 408 -33.03 36.77 -6.25
CA LYS A 408 -33.58 38.09 -6.65
C LYS A 408 -34.64 37.95 -7.73
N SER A 409 -34.44 37.05 -8.68
CA SER A 409 -35.42 36.75 -9.75
C SER A 409 -36.73 36.22 -9.17
N VAL A 410 -36.65 35.26 -8.24
CA VAL A 410 -37.83 34.73 -7.52
C VAL A 410 -38.56 35.84 -6.76
N LYS A 411 -37.83 36.67 -5.98
CA LYS A 411 -38.40 37.77 -5.21
C LYS A 411 -39.14 38.79 -6.10
N ASN A 412 -38.54 39.15 -7.25
CA ASN A 412 -39.14 40.06 -8.22
C ASN A 412 -40.42 39.46 -8.84
N ALA A 413 -40.37 38.19 -9.26
CA ALA A 413 -41.55 37.50 -9.82
C ALA A 413 -42.70 37.42 -8.83
N GLN A 414 -42.42 37.10 -7.57
CA GLN A 414 -43.41 37.08 -6.50
C GLN A 414 -43.97 38.47 -6.19
N GLY A 415 -43.15 39.55 -6.28
CA GLY A 415 -43.57 40.93 -6.14
C GLY A 415 -44.57 41.34 -7.24
N ARG A 416 -44.29 40.96 -8.51
CA ARG A 416 -45.18 41.20 -9.64
C ARG A 416 -46.55 40.52 -9.48
N VAL A 417 -46.53 39.26 -9.00
CA VAL A 417 -47.77 38.53 -8.71
C VAL A 417 -48.60 39.23 -7.62
N ARG A 418 -47.95 39.68 -6.52
CA ARG A 418 -48.63 40.41 -5.47
C ARG A 418 -49.21 41.77 -5.93
N ALA A 419 -48.55 42.40 -6.89
CA ALA A 419 -49.02 43.63 -7.51
C ALA A 419 -50.12 43.44 -8.59
N GLY A 420 -50.54 42.19 -8.86
CA GLY A 420 -51.49 41.86 -9.90
C GLY A 420 -50.95 42.00 -11.33
N LEU A 421 -49.60 42.16 -11.48
CA LEU A 421 -48.94 42.40 -12.79
C LEU A 421 -48.54 41.12 -13.51
N ASP A 422 -48.69 39.97 -12.84
CA ASP A 422 -48.31 38.66 -13.38
C ASP A 422 -49.19 37.54 -12.84
N ASN A 423 -49.21 36.45 -13.58
CA ASN A 423 -49.96 35.26 -13.21
C ASN A 423 -49.08 34.30 -12.38
N GLY A 424 -49.28 33.84 -11.29
CA GLY A 424 -48.42 33.03 -10.41
C GLY A 424 -47.54 31.92 -11.09
N LEU A 425 -47.82 31.56 -12.36
CA LEU A 425 -47.03 30.54 -13.09
C LEU A 425 -45.58 30.96 -13.30
N SER A 426 -45.34 32.21 -13.71
CA SER A 426 -44.01 32.78 -13.87
C SER A 426 -43.19 32.74 -12.56
N ALA A 427 -43.85 33.08 -11.42
CA ALA A 427 -43.18 33.00 -10.13
C ALA A 427 -42.79 31.59 -9.72
N LEU A 428 -43.67 30.59 -10.00
CA LEU A 428 -43.38 29.19 -9.77
C LEU A 428 -42.23 28.69 -10.66
N GLN A 429 -42.18 29.09 -11.95
CA GLN A 429 -41.08 28.78 -12.86
C GLN A 429 -39.75 29.37 -12.36
N LYS A 430 -39.74 30.64 -11.91
CA LYS A 430 -38.51 31.23 -11.33
C LYS A 430 -38.07 30.53 -10.04
N GLN A 431 -38.98 29.99 -9.28
CA GLN A 431 -38.67 29.19 -8.10
C GLN A 431 -38.05 27.83 -8.51
N ASP A 432 -38.55 27.18 -9.57
CA ASP A 432 -37.92 25.96 -10.13
C ASP A 432 -36.51 26.22 -10.67
N ASP A 433 -36.32 27.32 -11.44
CA ASP A 433 -34.99 27.75 -11.90
C ASP A 433 -33.99 27.91 -10.73
N MET A 434 -34.45 28.53 -9.62
CA MET A 434 -33.61 28.67 -8.43
C MET A 434 -33.28 27.33 -7.78
N LEU A 435 -34.22 26.39 -7.70
CA LEU A 435 -33.96 25.05 -7.15
C LEU A 435 -32.96 24.27 -8.03
N GLN A 436 -33.00 24.46 -9.35
CA GLN A 436 -31.98 23.88 -10.26
C GLN A 436 -30.58 24.45 -9.98
N VAL A 437 -30.46 25.77 -9.79
CA VAL A 437 -29.18 26.40 -9.40
C VAL A 437 -28.70 25.84 -8.06
N LYS A 438 -29.59 25.65 -7.07
CA LYS A 438 -29.22 25.01 -5.78
C LYS A 438 -28.72 23.58 -5.94
N MET A 439 -29.34 22.78 -6.81
CA MET A 439 -28.86 21.40 -7.08
C MET A 439 -27.46 21.39 -7.66
N GLN A 440 -27.16 22.29 -8.59
CA GLN A 440 -25.81 22.45 -9.14
C GLN A 440 -24.81 22.94 -8.08
N LEU A 441 -25.23 23.86 -7.19
CA LEU A 441 -24.40 24.33 -6.09
C LEU A 441 -24.07 23.21 -5.09
N VAL A 442 -25.03 22.34 -4.78
CA VAL A 442 -24.80 21.14 -3.94
C VAL A 442 -23.74 20.23 -4.56
N GLN A 443 -23.84 19.96 -5.86
CA GLN A 443 -22.84 19.18 -6.58
C GLN A 443 -21.44 19.83 -6.50
N TYR A 444 -21.37 21.13 -6.76
CA TYR A 444 -20.14 21.90 -6.67
C TYR A 444 -19.53 21.88 -5.25
N GLN A 445 -20.34 21.99 -4.21
CA GLN A 445 -19.86 21.90 -2.83
C GLN A 445 -19.26 20.53 -2.50
N SER A 446 -19.89 19.46 -2.98
CA SER A 446 -19.35 18.10 -2.86
C SER A 446 -18.00 17.96 -3.58
N GLU A 447 -17.90 18.45 -4.80
CA GLU A 447 -16.66 18.44 -5.57
C GLU A 447 -15.52 19.18 -4.86
N ARG A 448 -15.82 20.29 -4.20
CA ARG A 448 -14.85 21.03 -3.37
C ARG A 448 -14.34 20.21 -2.18
N LEU A 449 -15.24 19.53 -1.48
CA LEU A 449 -14.88 18.66 -0.36
C LEU A 449 -14.02 17.47 -0.84
N ILE A 450 -14.39 16.90 -1.97
CA ILE A 450 -13.64 15.82 -2.60
C ILE A 450 -12.24 16.28 -3.02
N ALA A 451 -12.12 17.42 -3.68
CA ALA A 451 -10.84 17.99 -4.09
C ALA A 451 -9.95 18.34 -2.88
N TRP A 452 -10.55 18.90 -1.82
CA TRP A 452 -9.85 19.16 -0.56
C TRP A 452 -9.34 17.86 0.09
N SER A 453 -10.17 16.81 0.15
CA SER A 453 -9.78 15.50 0.67
C SER A 453 -8.64 14.88 -0.16
N ASN A 454 -8.78 14.92 -1.47
CA ASN A 454 -7.78 14.41 -2.40
C ASN A 454 -6.44 15.15 -2.26
N LEU A 455 -6.47 16.49 -2.18
CA LEU A 455 -5.27 17.29 -1.97
C LEU A 455 -4.52 16.89 -0.68
N ASN A 456 -5.25 16.72 0.44
CA ASN A 456 -4.65 16.27 1.70
C ASN A 456 -4.01 14.87 1.57
N ALA A 457 -4.67 13.94 0.89
CA ALA A 457 -4.15 12.59 0.66
C ALA A 457 -2.90 12.61 -0.24
N GLN A 458 -2.93 13.37 -1.36
CA GLN A 458 -1.80 13.47 -2.29
C GLN A 458 -0.57 14.18 -1.71
N LEU A 459 -0.76 15.00 -0.68
CA LEU A 459 0.33 15.63 0.07
C LEU A 459 0.83 14.76 1.25
N GLY A 460 0.49 13.46 1.26
CA GLY A 460 0.98 12.48 2.23
C GLY A 460 0.15 12.35 3.51
N GLY A 461 -1.05 12.97 3.57
CA GLY A 461 -2.04 12.76 4.65
C GLY A 461 -1.55 13.04 6.08
N GLY A 462 -0.46 13.78 6.25
CA GLY A 462 0.15 14.08 7.55
C GLY A 462 1.18 13.04 8.03
N PHE A 463 1.55 12.07 7.19
CA PHE A 463 2.58 11.11 7.49
C PHE A 463 3.96 11.79 7.68
N ARG A 464 4.76 11.23 8.59
CA ARG A 464 6.17 11.63 8.81
C ARG A 464 7.02 10.36 8.83
N PRO A 465 7.97 10.20 7.90
CA PRO A 465 8.94 9.10 7.99
C PRO A 465 9.74 9.21 9.29
N GLN A 466 9.88 8.09 9.99
CA GLN A 466 10.71 7.95 11.19
C GLN A 466 12.12 7.53 10.83
#